data_4930c80814d7c251282b1d24ac1ed084
#
_entry.id   4930c80814d7c251282b1d24ac1ed084
#
_cell.length_a   1.000
_cell.length_b   1.000
_cell.length_c   1.000
_cell.angle_alpha   90.00
_cell.angle_beta   90.00
_cell.angle_gamma   90.00
#
_symmetry.space_group_name_H-M   'P 1'
#
loop_
_entity.id
_entity.type
_entity.pdbx_description
1 polymer ?
#
loop_
_entity_poly.entity_id
_entity_poly.type
_entity_poly.pdbx_seq_one_letter_code
_entity_poly.pdbx_strand_id
1 'polypeptide(L)'
;TAGRVLSRPRRYVPSGFASRSRALRELVGTAADQARQDKGMTDSADSAQPVFSRRSTARVRTDRPSRYGKQLASHMGRKITTTWDETSQTGSLTFDREGAVTGVVELFCHDGVLQLDLAADDAHLERLEQVTGIHLARFGAKEGLVMSWLRQDGTPGTTQGPLTAEDLERMRAEREARQASS
;
A
#
# COMPACT_ATOMS: atom_id res chain seq x y z
N THR A 1 27.34 48.45 -11.52
CA THR A 1 26.89 48.34 -10.13
C THR A 1 25.41 47.97 -10.11
N ALA A 2 25.08 46.70 -9.98
CA ALA A 2 23.72 46.27 -9.78
C ALA A 2 23.74 45.01 -8.85
N GLY A 3 23.27 45.20 -7.63
CA GLY A 3 23.24 44.22 -6.56
C GLY A 3 22.22 43.10 -6.83
N ARG A 4 22.66 41.90 -6.64
CA ARG A 4 21.88 40.66 -6.73
C ARG A 4 21.23 40.39 -5.35
N VAL A 5 19.92 40.57 -5.30
CA VAL A 5 19.12 40.23 -4.09
C VAL A 5 18.90 38.73 -4.05
N LEU A 6 19.46 38.07 -3.06
CA LEU A 6 19.25 36.65 -2.75
C LEU A 6 17.96 36.53 -1.94
N SER A 7 16.92 35.97 -2.55
CA SER A 7 15.69 35.60 -1.85
C SER A 7 15.89 34.30 -1.07
N ARG A 8 15.70 34.37 0.24
CA ARG A 8 15.74 33.23 1.16
C ARG A 8 14.46 32.38 1.04
N PRO A 9 14.54 31.05 1.10
CA PRO A 9 13.35 30.21 1.15
C PRO A 9 12.66 30.31 2.51
N ARG A 10 11.36 30.50 2.48
CA ARG A 10 10.48 30.50 3.66
C ARG A 10 10.43 29.09 4.26
N ARG A 11 10.75 28.99 5.55
CA ARG A 11 10.51 27.81 6.38
C ARG A 11 9.01 27.67 6.59
N TYR A 12 8.45 26.56 6.16
CA TYR A 12 7.10 26.13 6.51
C TYR A 12 7.12 25.57 7.93
N VAL A 13 6.37 26.20 8.84
CA VAL A 13 6.12 25.73 10.21
C VAL A 13 4.68 25.23 10.24
N PRO A 14 4.41 23.98 10.56
CA PRO A 14 3.03 23.53 10.75
C PRO A 14 2.55 23.95 12.14
N SER A 15 1.56 24.83 12.16
CA SER A 15 0.90 25.26 13.39
C SER A 15 -0.21 24.29 13.79
N GLY A 16 -0.11 23.79 15.02
CA GLY A 16 -1.17 23.84 15.98
C GLY A 16 -2.21 22.74 15.95
N PHE A 17 -1.91 21.66 16.64
CA PHE A 17 -2.91 20.80 17.27
C PHE A 17 -3.30 21.47 18.60
N ALA A 18 -4.40 22.19 18.62
CA ALA A 18 -4.97 22.72 19.83
C ALA A 18 -6.06 21.79 20.37
N SER A 19 -5.71 21.16 21.46
CA SER A 19 -6.55 20.53 22.46
C SER A 19 -7.77 21.38 22.82
N ARG A 20 -8.95 20.80 22.77
CA ARG A 20 -10.09 21.28 23.58
C ARG A 20 -10.65 20.13 24.38
N SER A 21 -10.13 20.06 25.59
CA SER A 21 -10.76 19.38 26.71
C SER A 21 -11.75 20.30 27.40
N ARG A 22 -12.79 19.65 27.95
CA ARG A 22 -13.50 20.02 29.18
C ARG A 22 -14.77 20.82 29.06
N ALA A 23 -15.73 20.23 29.52
CA ALA A 23 -16.62 20.34 30.70
C ALA A 23 -18.07 20.46 30.24
N LEU A 24 -19.11 19.97 30.85
CA LEU A 24 -19.46 19.80 32.24
C LEU A 24 -20.70 18.91 32.39
N ARG A 25 -20.68 18.10 33.44
CA ARG A 25 -21.71 17.90 34.48
C ARG A 25 -23.05 17.34 34.07
N GLU A 26 -23.25 16.16 34.63
CA GLU A 26 -24.13 15.85 35.77
C GLU A 26 -25.52 16.47 35.72
N LEU A 27 -26.50 15.61 35.68
CA LEU A 27 -27.59 15.55 36.65
C LEU A 27 -28.48 14.30 36.43
N VAL A 28 -28.30 13.36 37.37
CA VAL A 28 -29.34 12.71 38.21
C VAL A 28 -30.66 12.31 37.55
N GLY A 29 -30.93 11.04 37.68
CA GLY A 29 -32.26 10.50 37.44
C GLY A 29 -32.31 8.97 37.56
N THR A 30 -32.28 8.54 38.79
CA THR A 30 -32.85 7.36 39.44
C THR A 30 -33.74 6.40 38.64
N ALA A 31 -33.37 5.13 38.79
CA ALA A 31 -34.17 3.97 39.20
C ALA A 31 -35.22 3.36 38.26
N ALA A 32 -35.18 2.06 38.35
CA ALA A 32 -36.14 1.05 37.97
C ALA A 32 -36.09 0.64 36.47
N ASP A 33 -35.86 -0.54 36.07
CA ASP A 33 -36.33 -1.81 36.60
C ASP A 33 -35.61 -2.96 35.87
N GLN A 34 -35.39 -4.01 36.60
CA GLN A 34 -34.93 -5.31 36.15
C GLN A 34 -35.82 -5.92 35.07
N ALA A 35 -35.20 -6.79 34.35
CA ALA A 35 -35.79 -7.87 33.54
C ALA A 35 -36.01 -7.58 32.09
N ARG A 36 -35.07 -8.04 31.31
CA ARG A 36 -35.30 -9.09 30.31
C ARG A 36 -33.96 -9.60 29.78
N GLN A 37 -33.50 -10.67 30.41
CA GLN A 37 -32.73 -11.69 29.71
C GLN A 37 -33.58 -12.13 28.51
N ASP A 38 -33.12 -11.97 27.30
CA ASP A 38 -33.05 -13.11 26.40
C ASP A 38 -32.47 -12.70 25.04
N LYS A 39 -31.52 -13.49 24.56
CA LYS A 39 -31.20 -13.76 23.17
C LYS A 39 -30.95 -12.59 22.22
N GLY A 40 -29.72 -12.36 22.00
CA GLY A 40 -29.18 -11.67 20.84
C GLY A 40 -27.70 -12.00 20.74
N MET A 41 -27.38 -13.27 20.55
CA MET A 41 -26.07 -13.69 20.11
C MET A 41 -25.93 -13.21 18.66
N THR A 42 -25.66 -11.93 18.50
CA THR A 42 -25.13 -11.42 17.24
C THR A 42 -23.69 -11.93 17.21
N ASP A 43 -23.54 -13.00 16.48
CA ASP A 43 -22.30 -13.46 15.92
C ASP A 43 -21.72 -12.30 15.09
N SER A 44 -21.10 -11.36 15.78
CA SER A 44 -20.16 -10.44 15.17
C SER A 44 -18.98 -11.31 14.82
N ALA A 45 -19.01 -11.86 13.61
CA ALA A 45 -17.81 -12.35 12.97
C ALA A 45 -16.83 -11.16 12.99
N ASP A 46 -16.09 -11.11 14.09
CA ASP A 46 -14.90 -10.29 14.21
C ASP A 46 -13.99 -10.72 13.06
N SER A 47 -14.07 -9.96 11.98
CA SER A 47 -13.13 -10.08 10.86
C SER A 47 -11.79 -9.62 11.39
N ALA A 48 -11.15 -10.48 12.18
CA ALA A 48 -9.81 -10.27 12.67
C ALA A 48 -8.92 -10.03 11.45
N GLN A 49 -8.65 -8.78 11.17
CA GLN A 49 -7.68 -8.40 10.17
C GLN A 49 -6.37 -9.09 10.50
N PRO A 50 -5.74 -9.78 9.56
CA PRO A 50 -4.47 -10.43 9.83
C PRO A 50 -3.47 -9.40 10.36
N VAL A 51 -2.94 -9.65 11.55
CA VAL A 51 -1.94 -8.76 12.16
C VAL A 51 -0.58 -9.13 11.60
N PHE A 52 -0.14 -8.38 10.60
CA PHE A 52 1.18 -8.55 10.01
C PHE A 52 2.26 -7.88 10.86
N SER A 53 3.35 -8.61 11.10
CA SER A 53 4.47 -8.17 11.94
C SER A 53 5.49 -7.31 11.19
N ARG A 54 5.51 -7.36 9.86
CA ARG A 54 6.48 -6.66 9.01
C ARG A 54 5.80 -5.66 8.08
N ARG A 55 6.48 -4.54 7.87
CA ARG A 55 6.04 -3.49 6.95
C ARG A 55 7.18 -3.01 6.08
N SER A 56 6.84 -2.64 4.85
CA SER A 56 7.78 -2.06 3.90
C SER A 56 7.03 -1.05 3.03
N THR A 57 7.68 0.05 2.68
CA THR A 57 7.09 1.11 1.85
C THR A 57 7.94 1.34 0.62
N ALA A 58 7.32 1.50 -0.54
CA ALA A 58 7.97 1.95 -1.75
C ALA A 58 7.31 3.22 -2.29
N ARG A 59 8.12 4.15 -2.82
CA ARG A 59 7.67 5.38 -3.45
C ARG A 59 8.23 5.46 -4.86
N VAL A 60 7.37 5.24 -5.83
CA VAL A 60 7.72 5.20 -7.25
C VAL A 60 7.41 6.54 -7.90
N ARG A 61 8.44 7.23 -8.37
CA ARG A 61 8.27 8.49 -9.11
C ARG A 61 7.73 8.21 -10.50
N THR A 62 6.63 8.85 -10.87
CA THR A 62 5.99 8.73 -12.18
C THR A 62 4.98 9.85 -12.40
N ASP A 63 4.84 10.32 -13.61
CA ASP A 63 3.82 11.32 -13.97
C ASP A 63 2.41 10.70 -14.08
N ARG A 64 2.28 9.38 -13.92
CA ARG A 64 1.02 8.65 -14.13
C ARG A 64 0.73 7.66 -12.98
N PRO A 65 0.73 8.11 -11.71
CA PRO A 65 0.58 7.21 -10.57
C PRO A 65 -0.72 6.40 -10.62
N SER A 66 -1.86 7.04 -10.90
CA SER A 66 -3.17 6.40 -10.99
C SER A 66 -3.23 5.32 -12.09
N ARG A 67 -2.63 5.59 -13.25
CA ARG A 67 -2.57 4.61 -14.33
C ARG A 67 -1.84 3.35 -13.89
N TYR A 68 -0.68 3.51 -13.25
CA TYR A 68 0.12 2.37 -12.81
C TYR A 68 -0.50 1.62 -11.63
N GLY A 69 -1.10 2.34 -10.66
CA GLY A 69 -1.83 1.73 -9.55
C GLY A 69 -3.00 0.89 -10.03
N LYS A 70 -3.87 1.46 -10.88
CA LYS A 70 -4.99 0.76 -11.50
C LYS A 70 -4.54 -0.45 -12.33
N GLN A 71 -3.50 -0.29 -13.14
CA GLN A 71 -2.97 -1.38 -13.97
C GLN A 71 -2.44 -2.52 -13.12
N LEU A 72 -1.75 -2.21 -12.02
CA LEU A 72 -1.23 -3.19 -11.09
C LEU A 72 -2.39 -3.95 -10.41
N ALA A 73 -3.38 -3.25 -9.85
CA ALA A 73 -4.56 -3.84 -9.23
C ALA A 73 -5.32 -4.74 -10.22
N SER A 74 -5.61 -4.25 -11.42
CA SER A 74 -6.30 -5.03 -12.47
C SER A 74 -5.52 -6.28 -12.90
N HIS A 75 -4.19 -6.18 -13.01
CA HIS A 75 -3.37 -7.32 -13.41
C HIS A 75 -3.30 -8.39 -12.32
N MET A 76 -3.06 -7.96 -11.08
CA MET A 76 -2.95 -8.85 -9.93
C MET A 76 -4.28 -9.51 -9.59
N GLY A 77 -5.40 -8.82 -9.81
CA GLY A 77 -6.76 -9.30 -9.57
C GLY A 77 -7.16 -10.57 -10.33
N ARG A 78 -6.32 -11.03 -11.26
CA ARG A 78 -6.49 -12.34 -11.91
C ARG A 78 -6.11 -13.52 -11.02
N LYS A 79 -5.41 -13.27 -9.92
CA LYS A 79 -4.83 -14.34 -9.08
C LYS A 79 -5.02 -14.11 -7.58
N ILE A 80 -5.27 -12.88 -7.16
CA ILE A 80 -5.43 -12.46 -5.77
C ILE A 80 -6.58 -11.46 -5.65
N THR A 81 -7.08 -11.23 -4.46
CA THR A 81 -8.11 -10.22 -4.21
C THR A 81 -7.52 -8.81 -4.33
N THR A 82 -8.19 -7.94 -5.10
CA THR A 82 -7.74 -6.55 -5.29
C THR A 82 -8.91 -5.58 -5.29
N THR A 83 -8.64 -4.36 -4.88
CA THR A 83 -9.57 -3.23 -4.98
C THR A 83 -8.92 -2.06 -5.72
N TRP A 84 -9.73 -1.22 -6.33
CA TRP A 84 -9.32 0.06 -6.87
C TRP A 84 -10.48 1.04 -6.82
N ASP A 85 -10.25 2.22 -6.23
CA ASP A 85 -11.19 3.34 -6.22
C ASP A 85 -10.66 4.48 -7.10
N GLU A 86 -11.40 4.77 -8.16
CA GLU A 86 -11.05 5.83 -9.11
C GLU A 86 -11.17 7.23 -8.50
N THR A 87 -12.07 7.41 -7.53
CA THR A 87 -12.33 8.73 -6.94
C THR A 87 -11.21 9.14 -6.00
N SER A 88 -10.84 8.24 -5.10
CA SER A 88 -9.73 8.45 -4.15
C SER A 88 -8.36 8.14 -4.75
N GLN A 89 -8.33 7.47 -5.91
CA GLN A 89 -7.11 6.96 -6.55
C GLN A 89 -6.28 6.09 -5.59
N THR A 90 -6.97 5.23 -4.87
CA THR A 90 -6.38 4.27 -3.94
C THR A 90 -6.80 2.84 -4.30
N GLY A 91 -6.08 1.87 -3.80
CA GLY A 91 -6.41 0.47 -4.01
C GLY A 91 -5.70 -0.45 -3.05
N SER A 92 -6.00 -1.73 -3.13
CA SER A 92 -5.33 -2.76 -2.33
C SER A 92 -5.08 -4.04 -3.13
N LEU A 93 -4.05 -4.77 -2.73
CA LEU A 93 -3.69 -6.09 -3.23
C LEU A 93 -3.61 -7.02 -2.02
N THR A 94 -4.52 -7.97 -1.88
CA THR A 94 -4.54 -8.95 -0.79
C THR A 94 -4.01 -10.28 -1.32
N PHE A 95 -2.87 -10.74 -0.81
CA PHE A 95 -2.22 -11.98 -1.24
C PHE A 95 -2.82 -13.18 -0.53
N ASP A 96 -3.88 -13.71 -1.11
CA ASP A 96 -4.75 -14.77 -0.56
C ASP A 96 -4.87 -16.01 -1.49
N ARG A 97 -3.99 -16.12 -2.49
CA ARG A 97 -4.08 -17.16 -3.53
C ARG A 97 -4.11 -18.59 -3.00
N GLU A 98 -3.45 -18.86 -1.89
CA GLU A 98 -3.33 -20.18 -1.27
C GLU A 98 -4.31 -20.36 -0.09
N GLY A 99 -5.31 -19.47 0.01
CA GLY A 99 -6.35 -19.48 1.03
C GLY A 99 -6.03 -18.57 2.22
N ALA A 100 -4.85 -18.68 2.82
CA ALA A 100 -4.44 -17.76 3.88
C ALA A 100 -3.91 -16.45 3.31
N VAL A 101 -4.25 -15.32 3.95
CA VAL A 101 -3.69 -14.01 3.59
C VAL A 101 -2.27 -13.90 4.11
N THR A 102 -1.29 -13.83 3.20
CA THR A 102 0.15 -13.74 3.53
C THR A 102 0.68 -12.32 3.55
N GLY A 103 -0.07 -11.37 3.03
CA GLY A 103 0.26 -9.95 3.03
C GLY A 103 -0.76 -9.10 2.29
N VAL A 104 -0.70 -7.80 2.52
CA VAL A 104 -1.53 -6.78 1.85
C VAL A 104 -0.64 -5.63 1.41
N VAL A 105 -0.84 -5.15 0.19
CA VAL A 105 -0.24 -3.92 -0.32
C VAL A 105 -1.35 -2.89 -0.50
N GLU A 106 -1.21 -1.74 0.12
CA GLU A 106 -2.06 -0.59 -0.11
C GLU A 106 -1.40 0.34 -1.13
N LEU A 107 -2.20 0.89 -2.03
CA LEU A 107 -1.79 1.76 -3.12
C LEU A 107 -2.35 3.16 -2.92
N PHE A 108 -1.48 4.17 -2.95
CA PHE A 108 -1.85 5.57 -2.82
C PHE A 108 -1.23 6.39 -3.95
N CYS A 109 -2.05 7.16 -4.66
CA CYS A 109 -1.55 8.07 -5.66
C CYS A 109 -1.39 9.47 -5.08
N HIS A 110 -0.18 9.99 -5.19
CA HIS A 110 0.16 11.37 -4.88
C HIS A 110 0.62 12.08 -6.14
N ASP A 111 0.80 13.40 -6.07
CA ASP A 111 1.34 14.16 -7.20
C ASP A 111 2.77 13.67 -7.52
N GLY A 112 2.92 13.11 -8.73
CA GLY A 112 4.20 12.58 -9.21
C GLY A 112 4.70 11.30 -8.52
N VAL A 113 3.91 10.65 -7.65
CA VAL A 113 4.35 9.47 -6.90
C VAL A 113 3.23 8.44 -6.73
N LEU A 114 3.52 7.19 -7.05
CA LEU A 114 2.74 6.03 -6.58
C LEU A 114 3.41 5.47 -5.33
N GLN A 115 2.74 5.55 -4.18
CA GLN A 115 3.17 4.94 -2.93
C GLN A 115 2.53 3.57 -2.77
N LEU A 116 3.33 2.62 -2.30
CA LEU A 116 2.89 1.27 -1.97
C LEU A 116 3.32 0.96 -0.53
N ASP A 117 2.36 0.59 0.30
CA ASP A 117 2.60 0.21 1.69
C ASP A 117 2.27 -1.28 1.85
N LEU A 118 3.29 -2.10 2.03
CA LEU A 118 3.20 -3.54 2.21
C LEU A 118 3.20 -3.89 3.69
N ALA A 119 2.25 -4.70 4.10
CA ALA A 119 2.24 -5.40 5.39
C ALA A 119 2.20 -6.91 5.12
N ALA A 120 3.08 -7.67 5.74
CA ALA A 120 3.21 -9.11 5.50
C ALA A 120 3.81 -9.86 6.70
N ASP A 121 3.71 -11.19 6.66
CA ASP A 121 4.48 -12.05 7.53
C ASP A 121 5.96 -11.99 7.18
N ASP A 122 6.82 -12.25 8.16
CA ASP A 122 8.27 -12.22 7.99
C ASP A 122 8.75 -13.14 6.85
N ALA A 123 8.18 -14.33 6.77
CA ALA A 123 8.52 -15.32 5.73
C ALA A 123 8.13 -14.91 4.31
N HIS A 124 7.20 -13.97 4.15
CA HIS A 124 6.64 -13.58 2.85
C HIS A 124 7.05 -12.19 2.40
N LEU A 125 7.55 -11.32 3.30
CA LEU A 125 7.81 -9.92 3.03
C LEU A 125 8.66 -9.72 1.77
N GLU A 126 9.83 -10.34 1.69
CA GLU A 126 10.76 -10.17 0.57
C GLU A 126 10.16 -10.65 -0.76
N ARG A 127 9.48 -11.80 -0.74
CA ARG A 127 8.80 -12.33 -1.93
C ARG A 127 7.71 -11.39 -2.43
N LEU A 128 6.92 -10.79 -1.52
CA LEU A 128 5.86 -9.87 -1.89
C LEU A 128 6.39 -8.53 -2.39
N GLU A 129 7.49 -8.04 -1.81
CA GLU A 129 8.25 -6.91 -2.36
C GLU A 129 8.67 -7.18 -3.81
N GLN A 130 9.30 -8.34 -4.07
CA GLN A 130 9.77 -8.73 -5.40
C GLN A 130 8.62 -8.89 -6.40
N VAL A 131 7.57 -9.62 -6.04
CA VAL A 131 6.43 -9.89 -6.94
C VAL A 131 5.73 -8.58 -7.31
N THR A 132 5.45 -7.73 -6.33
CA THR A 132 4.79 -6.45 -6.59
C THR A 132 5.69 -5.55 -7.45
N GLY A 133 6.96 -5.47 -7.10
CA GLY A 133 7.93 -4.62 -7.78
C GLY A 133 8.18 -5.00 -9.22
N ILE A 134 8.37 -6.28 -9.51
CA ILE A 134 8.65 -6.72 -10.87
C ILE A 134 7.48 -6.50 -11.83
N HIS A 135 6.24 -6.64 -11.34
CA HIS A 135 5.07 -6.33 -12.15
C HIS A 135 4.99 -4.85 -12.50
N LEU A 136 5.22 -3.97 -11.52
CA LEU A 136 5.20 -2.53 -11.74
C LEU A 136 6.36 -2.08 -12.65
N ALA A 137 7.58 -2.57 -12.43
CA ALA A 137 8.74 -2.27 -13.27
C ALA A 137 8.52 -2.69 -14.73
N ARG A 138 7.85 -3.83 -14.97
CA ARG A 138 7.49 -4.27 -16.32
C ARG A 138 6.47 -3.36 -17.00
N PHE A 139 5.47 -2.87 -16.27
CA PHE A 139 4.49 -1.92 -16.83
C PHE A 139 5.14 -0.60 -17.21
N GLY A 140 6.06 -0.14 -16.40
CA GLY A 140 6.77 1.12 -16.59
C GLY A 140 8.14 0.99 -17.25
N ALA A 141 8.46 -0.14 -17.90
CA ALA A 141 9.77 -0.36 -18.49
C ALA A 141 10.17 0.71 -19.52
N LYS A 142 9.22 1.19 -20.32
CA LYS A 142 9.45 2.27 -21.30
C LYS A 142 9.77 3.63 -20.65
N GLU A 143 9.33 3.83 -19.43
CA GLU A 143 9.57 5.05 -18.62
C GLU A 143 10.72 4.85 -17.63
N GLY A 144 11.35 3.68 -17.64
CA GLY A 144 12.45 3.33 -16.74
C GLY A 144 12.06 3.32 -15.27
N LEU A 145 10.84 2.89 -14.94
CA LEU A 145 10.39 2.86 -13.55
C LEU A 145 11.28 1.98 -12.68
N VAL A 146 11.65 2.53 -11.54
CA VAL A 146 12.38 1.86 -10.48
C VAL A 146 11.51 1.81 -9.24
N MET A 147 11.46 0.65 -8.60
CA MET A 147 10.78 0.44 -7.34
C MET A 147 11.76 -0.09 -6.31
N SER A 148 12.00 0.68 -5.28
CA SER A 148 12.85 0.31 -4.15
C SER A 148 12.04 0.35 -2.88
N TRP A 149 12.11 -0.73 -2.12
CA TRP A 149 11.44 -0.86 -0.85
C TRP A 149 12.32 -0.39 0.31
N LEU A 150 11.68 0.24 1.29
CA LEU A 150 12.29 0.60 2.58
C LEU A 150 11.48 -0.06 3.68
N ARG A 151 12.11 -0.93 4.45
CA ARG A 151 11.48 -1.64 5.56
C ARG A 151 11.32 -0.74 6.77
N GLN A 152 10.36 -1.06 7.63
CA GLN A 152 10.03 -0.26 8.81
C GLN A 152 11.21 -0.07 9.78
N ASP A 153 12.13 -1.02 9.84
CA ASP A 153 13.35 -0.96 10.65
C ASP A 153 14.47 -0.09 10.03
N GLY A 154 14.19 0.55 8.89
CA GLY A 154 15.14 1.37 8.15
C GLY A 154 16.08 0.58 7.24
N THR A 155 15.99 -0.74 7.20
CA THR A 155 16.79 -1.54 6.28
C THR A 155 16.26 -1.44 4.85
N PRO A 156 17.13 -1.44 3.82
CA PRO A 156 16.71 -1.54 2.44
C PRO A 156 16.00 -2.88 2.18
N GLY A 157 14.84 -2.81 1.54
CA GLY A 157 14.18 -3.96 0.96
C GLY A 157 14.69 -4.26 -0.45
N THR A 158 13.90 -4.99 -1.22
CA THR A 158 14.26 -5.36 -2.59
C THR A 158 14.10 -4.18 -3.56
N THR A 159 14.83 -4.20 -4.67
CA THR A 159 14.72 -3.20 -5.74
C THR A 159 14.46 -3.90 -7.07
N GLN A 160 13.52 -3.37 -7.86
CA GLN A 160 13.18 -3.84 -9.20
C GLN A 160 13.19 -2.68 -10.19
N GLY A 161 13.73 -2.95 -11.37
CA GLY A 161 13.89 -1.95 -12.44
C GLY A 161 15.17 -1.09 -12.27
N PRO A 162 15.45 -0.21 -13.22
CA PRO A 162 14.77 -0.11 -14.50
C PRO A 162 14.97 -1.38 -15.35
N LEU A 163 13.96 -1.79 -16.11
CA LEU A 163 14.06 -2.96 -16.98
C LEU A 163 14.44 -2.54 -18.40
N THR A 164 15.44 -3.20 -18.97
CA THR A 164 15.83 -3.04 -20.38
C THR A 164 14.97 -3.87 -21.31
N ALA A 165 15.03 -3.62 -22.61
CA ALA A 165 14.37 -4.47 -23.61
C ALA A 165 14.87 -5.91 -23.53
N GLU A 166 16.17 -6.11 -23.32
CA GLU A 166 16.78 -7.41 -23.17
C GLU A 166 16.28 -8.17 -21.93
N ASP A 167 16.09 -7.47 -20.80
CA ASP A 167 15.49 -8.06 -19.59
C ASP A 167 14.06 -8.56 -19.87
N LEU A 168 13.28 -7.77 -20.61
CA LEU A 168 11.91 -8.13 -20.96
C LEU A 168 11.85 -9.34 -21.89
N GLU A 169 12.77 -9.44 -22.85
CA GLU A 169 12.88 -10.59 -23.75
C GLU A 169 13.28 -11.85 -22.98
N ARG A 170 14.29 -11.77 -22.12
CA ARG A 170 14.71 -12.88 -21.24
C ARG A 170 13.56 -13.38 -20.38
N MET A 171 12.82 -12.48 -19.72
CA MET A 171 11.66 -12.84 -18.90
C MET A 171 10.54 -13.49 -19.70
N ARG A 172 10.38 -13.07 -20.97
CA ARG A 172 9.38 -13.69 -21.88
C ARG A 172 9.78 -15.10 -22.22
N ALA A 173 11.03 -15.31 -22.63
CA ALA A 173 11.57 -16.62 -22.97
C ALA A 173 11.49 -17.61 -21.79
N GLU A 174 11.84 -17.15 -20.58
CA GLU A 174 11.72 -17.97 -19.36
C GLU A 174 10.28 -18.37 -19.06
N ARG A 175 9.32 -17.47 -19.31
CA ARG A 175 7.90 -17.78 -19.11
C ARG A 175 7.40 -18.80 -20.12
N GLU A 176 7.80 -18.67 -21.39
CA GLU A 176 7.45 -19.60 -22.46
C GLU A 176 8.03 -21.00 -22.19
N ALA A 177 9.29 -21.06 -21.76
CA ALA A 177 9.93 -22.31 -21.38
C ALA A 177 9.21 -23.03 -20.23
N ARG A 178 8.76 -22.29 -19.20
CA ARG A 178 7.99 -22.88 -18.10
C ARG A 178 6.61 -23.39 -18.54
N GLN A 179 5.96 -22.71 -19.48
CA GLN A 179 4.66 -23.13 -20.00
C GLN A 179 4.78 -24.38 -20.88
N ALA A 180 5.90 -24.55 -21.60
CA ALA A 180 6.16 -25.74 -22.42
C ALA A 180 6.51 -26.96 -21.57
N SER A 181 6.91 -26.79 -20.32
CA SER A 181 7.31 -27.86 -19.39
C SER A 181 6.19 -28.28 -18.42
N SER A 182 4.99 -27.67 -18.52
CA SER A 182 3.82 -27.95 -17.67
C SER A 182 2.74 -28.71 -18.40
#